data_68eb0b302db0b10d73879e3a0a42a2bf
#
_entry.id   68eb0b302db0b10d73879e3a0a42a2bf
#
_cell.length_a   1.000
_cell.length_b   1.000
_cell.length_c   1.000
_cell.angle_alpha   90.00
_cell.angle_beta   90.00
_cell.angle_gamma   90.00
#
_symmetry.space_group_name_H-M   'P 1'
#
loop_
_entity.id
_entity.type
_entity.pdbx_description
1 polymer ?
#
loop_
_entity_poly.entity_id
_entity_poly.type
_entity_poly.pdbx_seq_one_letter_code
_entity_poly.pdbx_strand_id
1 'polypeptide(L)'
;MIQRIQSLLFLLSSLISLSIVFYFPILSNDSGKLFLHDSYISLSFLIYFSVFLSMLAIFQFKNRSRQRLISSFSRFMITIFYIVVLLFFREDNNLEIGIFLFIIPFVLLFLASFFIKKDDKLVRDSDRIR
;
A
#
# COMPACT_ATOMS: atom_id res chain seq x y z
N MET A 1 -15.44 16.24 -5.47
CA MET A 1 -14.72 15.56 -6.56
C MET A 1 -13.41 14.94 -6.11
N ILE A 2 -12.55 15.66 -5.41
CA ILE A 2 -11.24 15.15 -4.92
C ILE A 2 -11.39 13.93 -4.00
N GLN A 3 -12.42 13.87 -3.17
CA GLN A 3 -12.70 12.72 -2.31
C GLN A 3 -12.95 11.41 -3.08
N ARG A 4 -13.57 11.48 -4.26
CA ARG A 4 -13.79 10.31 -5.12
C ARG A 4 -12.47 9.77 -5.69
N ILE A 5 -11.55 10.67 -6.07
CA ILE A 5 -10.21 10.31 -6.55
C ILE A 5 -9.42 9.62 -5.45
N GLN A 6 -9.47 10.12 -4.23
CA GLN A 6 -8.79 9.52 -3.07
C GLN A 6 -9.28 8.09 -2.81
N SER A 7 -10.60 7.91 -2.77
CA SER A 7 -11.20 6.58 -2.57
C SER A 7 -10.83 5.61 -3.69
N LEU A 8 -10.80 6.08 -4.92
CA LEU A 8 -10.38 5.29 -6.08
C LEU A 8 -8.90 4.88 -5.98
N LEU A 9 -8.03 5.77 -5.54
CA LEU A 9 -6.61 5.46 -5.34
C LEU A 9 -6.39 4.40 -4.24
N PHE A 10 -7.13 4.48 -3.13
CA PHE A 10 -7.08 3.46 -2.09
C PHE A 10 -7.59 2.11 -2.58
N LEU A 11 -8.68 2.09 -3.33
CA LEU A 11 -9.24 0.88 -3.91
C LEU A 11 -8.27 0.25 -4.92
N LEU A 12 -7.70 1.04 -5.83
CA LEU A 12 -6.71 0.54 -6.79
C LEU A 12 -5.47 -0.02 -6.09
N SER A 13 -4.96 0.69 -5.08
CA SER A 13 -3.82 0.21 -4.30
C SER A 13 -4.10 -1.15 -3.65
N SER A 14 -5.28 -1.33 -3.06
CA SER A 14 -5.65 -2.60 -2.41
C SER A 14 -5.80 -3.73 -3.42
N LEU A 15 -6.47 -3.50 -4.55
CA LEU A 15 -6.66 -4.50 -5.60
C LEU A 15 -5.33 -4.92 -6.23
N ILE A 16 -4.45 -3.96 -6.54
CA ILE A 16 -3.12 -4.25 -7.11
C ILE A 16 -2.27 -5.03 -6.11
N SER A 17 -2.27 -4.65 -4.83
CA SER A 17 -1.54 -5.40 -3.79
C SER A 17 -2.00 -6.85 -3.68
N LEU A 18 -3.31 -7.11 -3.68
CA LEU A 18 -3.86 -8.46 -3.67
C LEU A 18 -3.48 -9.24 -4.93
N SER A 19 -3.57 -8.60 -6.11
CA SER A 19 -3.19 -9.25 -7.37
C SER A 19 -1.72 -9.68 -7.37
N ILE A 20 -0.83 -8.84 -6.83
CA ILE A 20 0.60 -9.17 -6.72
C ILE A 20 0.82 -10.37 -5.80
N VAL A 21 0.16 -10.42 -4.64
CA VAL A 21 0.30 -11.53 -3.68
C VAL A 21 -0.08 -12.87 -4.30
N PHE A 22 -1.16 -12.92 -5.10
CA PHE A 22 -1.68 -14.17 -5.63
C PHE A 22 -1.10 -14.58 -6.99
N TYR A 23 -0.77 -13.64 -7.85
CA TYR A 23 -0.44 -13.93 -9.26
C TYR A 23 1.04 -13.73 -9.62
N PHE A 24 1.79 -12.97 -8.83
CA PHE A 24 3.18 -12.65 -9.17
C PHE A 24 4.15 -13.25 -8.16
N PRO A 25 5.19 -13.96 -8.64
CA PRO A 25 6.24 -14.46 -7.76
C PRO A 25 7.07 -13.29 -7.22
N ILE A 26 7.48 -13.37 -5.96
CA ILE A 26 8.26 -12.34 -5.29
C ILE A 26 9.73 -12.69 -5.23
N LEU A 27 10.00 -13.96 -5.01
CA LEU A 27 11.34 -14.52 -4.93
C LEU A 27 11.43 -15.77 -5.79
N SER A 28 12.63 -16.16 -6.17
CA SER A 28 12.92 -17.44 -6.81
C SER A 28 14.17 -18.04 -6.23
N ASN A 29 14.18 -19.36 -6.12
CA ASN A 29 15.34 -20.15 -5.72
C ASN A 29 15.51 -21.35 -6.68
N ASP A 30 16.48 -22.21 -6.38
CA ASP A 30 16.76 -23.42 -7.19
C ASP A 30 15.56 -24.38 -7.29
N SER A 31 14.62 -24.32 -6.34
CA SER A 31 13.39 -25.13 -6.34
C SER A 31 12.24 -24.51 -7.16
N GLY A 32 12.37 -23.27 -7.60
CA GLY A 32 11.37 -22.60 -8.45
C GLY A 32 10.96 -21.20 -7.97
N LYS A 33 9.84 -20.72 -8.52
CA LYS A 33 9.27 -19.42 -8.18
C LYS A 33 8.45 -19.49 -6.89
N LEU A 34 8.68 -18.54 -6.00
CA LEU A 34 8.02 -18.46 -4.70
C LEU A 34 6.97 -17.36 -4.71
N PHE A 35 5.72 -17.75 -4.47
CA PHE A 35 4.60 -16.84 -4.31
C PHE A 35 4.42 -16.49 -2.82
N LEU A 36 4.03 -15.26 -2.54
CA LEU A 36 3.95 -14.76 -1.18
C LEU A 36 2.93 -15.53 -0.32
N HIS A 37 1.77 -15.82 -0.89
CA HIS A 37 0.68 -16.48 -0.16
C HIS A 37 0.97 -17.96 0.20
N ASP A 38 1.78 -18.63 -0.59
CA ASP A 38 2.11 -20.04 -0.38
C ASP A 38 3.37 -20.24 0.48
N SER A 39 4.41 -19.47 0.17
CA SER A 39 5.75 -19.72 0.71
C SER A 39 6.03 -18.93 2.00
N TYR A 40 5.46 -17.74 2.14
CA TYR A 40 5.78 -16.82 3.23
C TYR A 40 4.52 -16.19 3.85
N ILE A 41 3.77 -16.99 4.58
CA ILE A 41 2.51 -16.56 5.22
C ILE A 41 2.73 -15.35 6.15
N SER A 42 3.84 -15.32 6.90
CA SER A 42 4.15 -14.21 7.81
C SER A 42 4.37 -12.89 7.08
N LEU A 43 5.01 -12.93 5.90
CA LEU A 43 5.23 -11.76 5.07
C LEU A 43 3.94 -11.31 4.37
N SER A 44 3.14 -12.27 3.91
CA SER A 44 1.86 -11.96 3.27
C SER A 44 0.91 -11.26 4.24
N PHE A 45 0.99 -11.58 5.53
CA PHE A 45 0.20 -10.91 6.57
C PHE A 45 0.44 -9.38 6.61
N LEU A 46 1.68 -8.92 6.42
CA LEU A 46 2.00 -7.50 6.35
C LEU A 46 1.25 -6.80 5.19
N ILE A 47 1.22 -7.47 4.04
CA ILE A 47 0.53 -6.93 2.86
C ILE A 47 -0.99 -6.98 3.04
N TYR A 48 -1.54 -8.07 3.57
CA TYR A 48 -2.97 -8.16 3.87
C TYR A 48 -3.40 -7.08 4.87
N PHE A 49 -2.58 -6.81 5.87
CA PHE A 49 -2.85 -5.74 6.83
C PHE A 49 -2.80 -4.35 6.17
N SER A 50 -1.85 -4.11 5.26
CA SER A 50 -1.80 -2.89 4.45
C SER A 50 -3.05 -2.73 3.57
N VAL A 51 -3.52 -3.81 2.94
CA VAL A 51 -4.77 -3.83 2.15
C VAL A 51 -5.96 -3.49 3.03
N PHE A 52 -6.06 -4.12 4.19
CA PHE A 52 -7.13 -3.84 5.16
C PHE A 52 -7.15 -2.37 5.59
N LEU A 53 -5.98 -1.79 5.91
CA LEU A 53 -5.86 -0.38 6.25
C LEU A 53 -6.28 0.53 5.09
N SER A 54 -5.89 0.22 3.87
CA SER A 54 -6.29 1.03 2.70
C SER A 54 -7.80 0.97 2.45
N MET A 55 -8.43 -0.18 2.69
CA MET A 55 -9.91 -0.29 2.66
C MET A 55 -10.57 0.53 3.76
N LEU A 56 -10.05 0.48 5.00
CA LEU A 56 -10.55 1.30 6.10
C LEU A 56 -10.43 2.81 5.79
N ALA A 57 -9.38 3.22 5.11
CA ALA A 57 -9.20 4.62 4.72
C ALA A 57 -10.33 5.13 3.81
N ILE A 58 -10.93 4.27 2.99
CA ILE A 58 -12.08 4.64 2.14
C ILE A 58 -13.28 5.03 3.01
N PHE A 59 -13.55 4.29 4.08
CA PHE A 59 -14.68 4.55 4.97
C PHE A 59 -14.47 5.78 5.86
N GLN A 60 -13.24 6.23 6.03
CA GLN A 60 -12.90 7.41 6.86
C GLN A 60 -12.94 8.74 6.09
N PHE A 61 -13.68 8.83 5.00
CA PHE A 61 -13.73 10.03 4.15
C PHE A 61 -14.22 11.29 4.87
N LYS A 62 -15.01 11.17 5.95
CA LYS A 62 -15.47 12.29 6.77
C LYS A 62 -14.39 12.90 7.64
N ASN A 63 -13.39 12.10 8.05
CA ASN A 63 -12.30 12.55 8.90
C ASN A 63 -10.96 12.45 8.18
N ARG A 64 -10.58 13.54 7.51
CA ARG A 64 -9.36 13.62 6.69
C ARG A 64 -8.08 13.34 7.48
N SER A 65 -8.03 13.76 8.74
CA SER A 65 -6.87 13.51 9.60
C SER A 65 -6.67 12.01 9.85
N ARG A 66 -7.75 11.31 10.21
CA ARG A 66 -7.71 9.84 10.39
C ARG A 66 -7.41 9.10 9.10
N GLN A 67 -8.03 9.51 8.00
CA GLN A 67 -7.77 8.92 6.68
C GLN A 67 -6.29 9.01 6.29
N ARG A 68 -5.66 10.16 6.51
CA ARG A 68 -4.24 10.38 6.27
C ARG A 68 -3.34 9.52 7.17
N LEU A 69 -3.68 9.39 8.47
CA LEU A 69 -2.97 8.51 9.39
C LEU A 69 -3.02 7.05 8.94
N ILE A 70 -4.22 6.55 8.61
CA ILE A 70 -4.41 5.17 8.16
C ILE A 70 -3.63 4.90 6.87
N SER A 71 -3.65 5.83 5.92
CA SER A 71 -2.85 5.75 4.70
C SER A 71 -1.35 5.70 4.98
N SER A 72 -0.87 6.47 5.97
CA SER A 72 0.53 6.45 6.39
C SER A 72 0.92 5.10 7.00
N PHE A 73 0.07 4.52 7.85
CA PHE A 73 0.29 3.18 8.41
C PHE A 73 0.30 2.10 7.33
N SER A 74 -0.59 2.18 6.35
CA SER A 74 -0.60 1.24 5.21
C SER A 74 0.73 1.27 4.45
N ARG A 75 1.25 2.46 4.13
CA ARG A 75 2.57 2.61 3.49
C ARG A 75 3.71 2.07 4.35
N PHE A 76 3.64 2.31 5.67
CA PHE A 76 4.62 1.81 6.61
C PHE A 76 4.69 0.28 6.62
N MET A 77 3.56 -0.41 6.52
CA MET A 77 3.51 -1.87 6.39
C MET A 77 4.22 -2.37 5.12
N ILE A 78 4.01 -1.71 3.98
CA ILE A 78 4.71 -2.04 2.74
C ILE A 78 6.22 -1.78 2.88
N THR A 79 6.62 -0.70 3.54
CA THR A 79 8.03 -0.39 3.79
C THR A 79 8.69 -1.46 4.66
N ILE A 80 8.04 -1.88 5.75
CA ILE A 80 8.52 -2.98 6.60
C ILE A 80 8.68 -4.26 5.76
N PHE A 81 7.68 -4.58 4.93
CA PHE A 81 7.76 -5.73 4.02
C PHE A 81 9.03 -5.69 3.15
N TYR A 82 9.34 -4.56 2.52
CA TYR A 82 10.56 -4.40 1.73
C TYR A 82 11.83 -4.60 2.56
N ILE A 83 11.89 -3.99 3.73
CA ILE A 83 13.06 -4.11 4.63
C ILE A 83 13.28 -5.56 5.01
N VAL A 84 12.23 -6.27 5.42
CA VAL A 84 12.32 -7.67 5.84
C VAL A 84 12.77 -8.56 4.66
N VAL A 85 12.20 -8.38 3.48
CA VAL A 85 12.58 -9.16 2.29
C VAL A 85 14.05 -8.91 1.92
N LEU A 86 14.48 -7.67 1.90
CA LEU A 86 15.85 -7.32 1.49
C LEU A 86 16.91 -7.76 2.51
N LEU A 87 16.59 -7.74 3.81
CA LEU A 87 17.55 -8.13 4.85
C LEU A 87 17.63 -9.63 5.09
N PHE A 88 16.49 -10.33 5.06
CA PHE A 88 16.43 -11.73 5.51
C PHE A 88 16.28 -12.76 4.39
N PHE A 89 15.78 -12.37 3.24
CA PHE A 89 15.45 -13.32 2.17
C PHE A 89 16.26 -13.16 0.89
N ARG A 90 17.07 -12.14 0.79
CA ARG A 90 17.87 -11.86 -0.43
C ARG A 90 19.06 -12.81 -0.59
N GLU A 91 19.67 -13.26 0.50
CA GLU A 91 20.89 -14.08 0.45
C GLU A 91 20.64 -15.43 -0.22
N ASP A 92 19.49 -16.04 0.07
CA ASP A 92 19.14 -17.38 -0.41
C ASP A 92 18.25 -17.39 -1.66
N ASN A 93 17.75 -16.22 -2.09
CA ASN A 93 16.77 -16.12 -3.16
C ASN A 93 17.06 -14.98 -4.13
N ASN A 94 16.67 -15.16 -5.38
CA ASN A 94 16.68 -14.09 -6.37
C ASN A 94 15.39 -13.27 -6.30
N LEU A 95 15.51 -11.95 -6.50
CA LEU A 95 14.36 -11.05 -6.53
C LEU A 95 13.60 -11.20 -7.85
N GLU A 96 12.30 -11.42 -7.76
CA GLU A 96 11.41 -11.53 -8.92
C GLU A 96 10.61 -10.25 -9.15
N ILE A 97 9.89 -10.21 -10.27
CA ILE A 97 9.11 -9.05 -10.71
C ILE A 97 8.07 -8.58 -9.67
N GLY A 98 7.49 -9.50 -8.92
CA GLY A 98 6.46 -9.20 -7.93
C GLY A 98 6.89 -8.19 -6.87
N ILE A 99 8.16 -8.26 -6.43
CA ILE A 99 8.66 -7.32 -5.44
C ILE A 99 8.72 -5.88 -5.98
N PHE A 100 9.11 -5.72 -7.24
CA PHE A 100 9.15 -4.40 -7.90
C PHE A 100 7.76 -3.84 -8.15
N LEU A 101 6.77 -4.70 -8.40
CA LEU A 101 5.39 -4.28 -8.63
C LEU A 101 4.73 -3.65 -7.38
N PHE A 102 5.19 -3.98 -6.17
CA PHE A 102 4.71 -3.34 -4.94
C PHE A 102 5.03 -1.84 -4.84
N ILE A 103 5.90 -1.31 -5.70
CA ILE A 103 6.10 0.12 -5.83
C ILE A 103 4.81 0.81 -6.29
N ILE A 104 4.01 0.17 -7.13
CA ILE A 104 2.77 0.75 -7.67
C ILE A 104 1.76 1.07 -6.55
N PRO A 105 1.32 0.11 -5.70
CA PRO A 105 0.42 0.43 -4.60
C PRO A 105 1.03 1.41 -3.59
N PHE A 106 2.33 1.37 -3.37
CA PHE A 106 3.02 2.36 -2.52
C PHE A 106 2.87 3.79 -3.05
N VAL A 107 3.12 3.99 -4.36
CA VAL A 107 2.95 5.30 -5.02
C VAL A 107 1.50 5.74 -5.00
N LEU A 108 0.54 4.84 -5.23
CA LEU A 108 -0.89 5.15 -5.17
C LEU A 108 -1.32 5.64 -3.79
N LEU A 109 -0.84 5.00 -2.73
CA LEU A 109 -1.10 5.44 -1.35
C LEU A 109 -0.43 6.79 -1.04
N PHE A 110 0.75 7.04 -1.61
CA PHE A 110 1.42 8.33 -1.48
C PHE A 110 0.61 9.45 -2.16
N LEU A 111 0.16 9.21 -3.39
CA LEU A 111 -0.69 10.15 -4.13
C LEU A 111 -2.02 10.40 -3.40
N ALA A 112 -2.65 9.37 -2.86
CA ALA A 112 -3.87 9.51 -2.07
C ALA A 112 -3.64 10.44 -0.87
N SER A 113 -2.57 10.25 -0.12
CA SER A 113 -2.20 11.12 1.01
C SER A 113 -1.92 12.55 0.58
N PHE A 114 -1.28 12.73 -0.58
CA PHE A 114 -1.01 14.05 -1.15
C PHE A 114 -2.32 14.79 -1.49
N PHE A 115 -3.26 14.12 -2.14
CA PHE A 115 -4.56 14.71 -2.45
C PHE A 115 -5.39 15.04 -1.21
N ILE A 116 -5.35 14.18 -0.16
CA ILE A 116 -5.99 14.47 1.12
C ILE A 116 -5.43 15.75 1.74
N LYS A 117 -4.11 15.90 1.74
CA LYS A 117 -3.43 17.09 2.28
C LYS A 117 -3.77 18.35 1.49
N LYS A 118 -3.82 18.23 0.16
CA LYS A 118 -4.20 19.35 -0.72
C LYS A 118 -5.65 19.80 -0.49
N ASP A 119 -6.57 18.84 -0.38
CA ASP A 119 -7.97 19.11 -0.10
C ASP A 119 -8.18 19.75 1.27
N ASP A 120 -7.51 19.27 2.29
CA ASP A 120 -7.52 19.82 3.65
C ASP A 120 -7.02 21.28 3.68
N LYS A 121 -5.97 21.58 2.91
CA LYS A 121 -5.47 22.95 2.75
C LYS A 121 -6.49 23.87 2.07
N LEU A 122 -7.13 23.42 1.00
CA LEU A 122 -8.14 24.20 0.28
C LEU A 122 -9.34 24.56 1.19
N VAL A 123 -9.78 23.63 2.01
CA VAL A 123 -10.89 23.86 2.97
C VAL A 123 -10.49 24.88 4.02
N ARG A 124 -9.28 24.80 4.59
CA ARG A 124 -8.79 25.76 5.58
C ARG A 124 -8.65 27.18 4.98
N ASP A 125 -8.16 27.27 3.76
CA ASP A 125 -8.01 28.58 3.07
C ASP A 125 -9.39 29.19 2.76
N SER A 126 -10.38 28.38 2.42
CA SER A 126 -11.77 28.81 2.24
C SER A 126 -12.39 29.34 3.54
N ASP A 127 -12.13 28.68 4.67
CA ASP A 127 -12.63 29.09 5.97
C ASP A 127 -11.98 30.40 6.47
N ARG A 128 -10.76 30.71 6.07
CA ARG A 128 -10.07 31.98 6.41
C ARG A 128 -10.63 33.19 5.69
N ILE A 129 -11.23 33.01 4.53
CA ILE A 129 -11.81 34.10 3.73
C ILE A 129 -13.18 34.54 4.27
N ARG A 130 -13.82 33.71 5.05
CA ARG A 130 -15.07 34.01 5.75
C ARG A 130 -14.82 34.69 7.09
#